data_8b5d3f5cfdb85913a888cf7df94e131a
#
_entry.id   8b5d3f5cfdb85913a888cf7df94e131a
#
_cell.length_a   1.000
_cell.length_b   1.000
_cell.length_c   1.000
_cell.angle_alpha   90.00
_cell.angle_beta   90.00
_cell.angle_gamma   90.00
#
_symmetry.space_group_name_H-M   'P 1'
#
loop_
_entity.id
_entity.type
_entity.pdbx_description
1 polymer ?
#
loop_
_entity_poly.entity_id
_entity_poly.type
_entity_poly.pdbx_seq_one_letter_code
_entity_poly.pdbx_strand_id
1 'polypeptide(L)'
;EIGAGCTIDRGAIKNTHIHDGVKLDNQVHIAHNVILGENSAIAASCAIAGSTIIGKNLQMGGLSGILGHLKICDDVFVGAHTLITKSINKPGQYIGIMPAQSHSDWAKSSVFIRKRNKD
;
A
#
# COMPACT_ATOMS: atom_id res chain seq x y z
N GLU A 1 -1.71 -14.74 9.85
CA GLU A 1 -0.30 -15.14 9.77
C GLU A 1 0.59 -13.91 9.66
N ILE A 2 1.56 -13.77 10.52
CA ILE A 2 2.45 -12.61 10.57
C ILE A 2 3.89 -13.11 10.47
N GLY A 3 4.60 -12.68 9.44
CA GLY A 3 5.97 -13.10 9.17
C GLY A 3 7.01 -12.44 10.08
N ALA A 4 8.26 -12.83 9.90
CA ALA A 4 9.36 -12.36 10.71
C ALA A 4 9.67 -10.88 10.47
N GLY A 5 10.05 -10.17 11.53
CA GLY A 5 10.45 -8.76 11.43
C GLY A 5 9.32 -7.79 11.13
N CYS A 6 8.06 -8.24 11.18
CA CYS A 6 6.92 -7.33 11.04
C CYS A 6 6.83 -6.41 12.25
N THR A 7 6.43 -5.17 12.01
CA THR A 7 6.17 -4.19 13.05
C THR A 7 4.74 -3.68 12.92
N ILE A 8 3.99 -3.75 14.00
CA ILE A 8 2.59 -3.31 14.04
C ILE A 8 2.45 -2.34 15.19
N ASP A 9 2.24 -1.07 14.87
CA ASP A 9 2.15 -0.02 15.86
C ASP A 9 0.75 0.04 16.45
N ARG A 10 0.66 0.33 17.74
CA ARG A 10 -0.64 0.57 18.36
C ARG A 10 -1.12 1.98 18.09
N GLY A 11 -2.43 2.18 18.11
CA GLY A 11 -3.01 3.50 17.99
C GLY A 11 -2.86 4.33 19.26
N ALA A 12 -2.82 5.65 19.11
CA ALA A 12 -2.77 6.58 20.24
C ALA A 12 -4.14 6.75 20.89
N ILE A 13 -5.19 6.87 20.09
CA ILE A 13 -6.58 7.08 20.56
C ILE A 13 -7.45 5.90 20.16
N LYS A 14 -7.35 5.45 18.91
CA LYS A 14 -8.03 4.27 18.39
C LYS A 14 -7.02 3.16 18.18
N ASN A 15 -7.48 1.93 18.22
CA ASN A 15 -6.61 0.77 18.04
C ASN A 15 -6.28 0.54 16.57
N THR A 16 -5.13 -0.07 16.34
CA THR A 16 -4.80 -0.70 15.06
C THR A 16 -5.50 -2.05 15.01
N HIS A 17 -6.21 -2.33 13.91
CA HIS A 17 -6.98 -3.55 13.75
C HIS A 17 -6.51 -4.35 12.55
N ILE A 18 -6.17 -5.61 12.78
CA ILE A 18 -5.88 -6.58 11.73
C ILE A 18 -6.95 -7.65 11.81
N HIS A 19 -7.79 -7.73 10.80
CA HIS A 19 -8.93 -8.65 10.80
C HIS A 19 -8.50 -10.09 10.47
N ASP A 20 -9.47 -11.00 10.50
CA ASP A 20 -9.21 -12.43 10.31
C ASP A 20 -8.69 -12.75 8.90
N GLY A 21 -7.88 -13.78 8.81
CA GLY A 21 -7.38 -14.28 7.53
C GLY A 21 -6.29 -13.45 6.90
N VAL A 22 -5.81 -12.41 7.55
CA VAL A 22 -4.72 -11.58 7.05
C VAL A 22 -3.41 -12.34 7.04
N LYS A 23 -2.64 -12.17 5.95
CA LYS A 23 -1.30 -12.74 5.81
C LYS A 23 -0.31 -11.62 5.57
N LEU A 24 0.63 -11.45 6.47
CA LEU A 24 1.74 -10.51 6.33
C LEU A 24 3.02 -11.29 6.14
N ASP A 25 3.70 -11.07 5.03
CA ASP A 25 5.02 -11.62 4.81
C ASP A 25 6.07 -10.89 5.66
N ASN A 26 7.32 -11.21 5.51
CA ASN A 26 8.37 -10.70 6.37
C ASN A 26 8.57 -9.19 6.23
N GLN A 27 8.90 -8.55 7.35
CA GLN A 27 9.27 -7.13 7.40
C GLN A 27 8.20 -6.17 6.86
N VAL A 28 6.92 -6.51 7.03
CA VAL A 28 5.82 -5.59 6.75
C VAL A 28 5.65 -4.63 7.93
N HIS A 29 5.46 -3.36 7.65
CA HIS A 29 5.15 -2.35 8.67
C HIS A 29 3.71 -1.88 8.57
N ILE A 30 2.97 -2.04 9.65
CA ILE A 30 1.61 -1.52 9.81
C ILE A 30 1.66 -0.41 10.85
N ALA A 31 1.43 0.82 10.43
CA ALA A 31 1.51 1.97 11.32
C ALA A 31 0.28 2.08 12.21
N HIS A 32 0.29 3.07 13.11
CA HIS A 32 -0.76 3.29 14.09
C HIS A 32 -2.12 3.55 13.45
N ASN A 33 -3.17 3.07 14.07
CA ASN A 33 -4.57 3.32 13.69
C ASN A 33 -4.96 2.78 12.30
N VAL A 34 -4.18 1.89 11.73
CA VAL A 34 -4.53 1.22 10.47
C VAL A 34 -5.60 0.17 10.74
N ILE A 35 -6.61 0.10 9.88
CA ILE A 35 -7.58 -0.99 9.88
C ILE A 35 -7.32 -1.80 8.61
N LEU A 36 -6.96 -3.07 8.77
CA LEU A 36 -6.66 -3.96 7.67
C LEU A 36 -7.74 -5.02 7.57
N GLY A 37 -8.51 -4.99 6.49
CA GLY A 37 -9.68 -5.83 6.31
C GLY A 37 -9.36 -7.31 6.11
N GLU A 38 -10.39 -8.15 6.24
CA GLU A 38 -10.28 -9.60 6.20
C GLU A 38 -9.60 -10.11 4.94
N ASN A 39 -8.83 -11.18 5.10
CA ASN A 39 -8.19 -11.92 4.02
C ASN A 39 -7.21 -11.11 3.16
N SER A 40 -6.73 -10.00 3.66
CA SER A 40 -5.69 -9.24 2.97
C SER A 40 -4.37 -10.00 3.01
N ALA A 41 -3.63 -9.94 1.90
CA ALA A 41 -2.33 -10.58 1.76
C ALA A 41 -1.30 -9.54 1.33
N ILE A 42 -0.28 -9.34 2.16
CA ILE A 42 0.71 -8.30 1.95
C ILE A 42 2.09 -8.95 1.85
N ALA A 43 2.74 -8.76 0.71
CA ALA A 43 4.06 -9.32 0.45
C ALA A 43 5.15 -8.58 1.24
N ALA A 44 6.37 -9.09 1.19
CA ALA A 44 7.46 -8.64 2.04
C ALA A 44 7.80 -7.16 1.87
N SER A 45 8.22 -6.55 2.97
CA SER A 45 8.75 -5.19 3.03
C SER A 45 7.80 -4.10 2.54
N CYS A 46 6.50 -4.35 2.62
CA CYS A 46 5.49 -3.33 2.38
C CYS A 46 5.28 -2.48 3.64
N ALA A 47 4.76 -1.27 3.43
CA ALA A 47 4.41 -0.39 4.54
C ALA A 47 3.04 0.25 4.31
N ILE A 48 2.24 0.31 5.36
CA ILE A 48 0.96 1.02 5.36
C ILE A 48 1.04 2.10 6.42
N ALA A 49 0.92 3.35 5.98
CA ALA A 49 1.06 4.51 6.87
C ALA A 49 -0.19 4.72 7.73
N GLY A 50 -0.06 5.54 8.75
CA GLY A 50 -1.04 5.67 9.82
C GLY A 50 -2.44 6.09 9.38
N SER A 51 -3.43 5.57 10.09
CA SER A 51 -4.84 5.94 9.95
C SER A 51 -5.47 5.61 8.59
N THR A 52 -4.86 4.73 7.82
CA THR A 52 -5.42 4.24 6.56
C THR A 52 -6.37 3.08 6.85
N ILE A 53 -7.52 3.11 6.20
CA ILE A 53 -8.57 2.09 6.35
C ILE A 53 -8.62 1.26 5.08
N ILE A 54 -8.41 -0.03 5.21
CA ILE A 54 -8.34 -0.96 4.09
C ILE A 54 -9.47 -1.97 4.20
N GLY A 55 -10.20 -2.13 3.11
CA GLY A 55 -11.27 -3.11 3.01
C GLY A 55 -10.77 -4.55 2.93
N LYS A 56 -11.64 -5.45 2.49
CA LYS A 56 -11.35 -6.89 2.41
C LYS A 56 -10.55 -7.23 1.16
N ASN A 57 -9.78 -8.29 1.27
CA ASN A 57 -9.11 -8.94 0.12
C ASN A 57 -8.09 -8.06 -0.59
N LEU A 58 -7.43 -7.15 0.13
CA LEU A 58 -6.30 -6.42 -0.44
C LEU A 58 -5.17 -7.40 -0.75
N GLN A 59 -4.56 -7.26 -1.91
CA GLN A 59 -3.32 -7.95 -2.25
C GLN A 59 -2.25 -6.92 -2.60
N MET A 60 -1.11 -6.97 -1.93
CA MET A 60 0.01 -6.07 -2.21
C MET A 60 1.23 -6.84 -2.65
N GLY A 61 1.78 -6.48 -3.79
CA GLY A 61 3.09 -6.95 -4.23
C GLY A 61 4.20 -6.38 -3.38
N GLY A 62 5.36 -7.03 -3.38
CA GLY A 62 6.48 -6.67 -2.50
C GLY A 62 6.98 -5.24 -2.66
N LEU A 63 7.49 -4.68 -1.56
CA LEU A 63 8.10 -3.35 -1.53
C LEU A 63 7.15 -2.23 -1.95
N SER A 64 5.85 -2.42 -1.76
CA SER A 64 4.83 -1.41 -2.05
C SER A 64 4.48 -0.61 -0.80
N GLY A 65 3.87 0.54 -0.99
CA GLY A 65 3.45 1.39 0.11
C GLY A 65 2.09 2.02 -0.10
N ILE A 66 1.42 2.32 1.00
CA ILE A 66 0.16 3.07 1.01
C ILE A 66 0.32 4.23 1.98
N LEU A 67 0.08 5.45 1.52
CA LEU A 67 0.19 6.64 2.36
C LEU A 67 -0.90 6.68 3.44
N GLY A 68 -0.73 7.58 4.40
CA GLY A 68 -1.63 7.71 5.55
C GLY A 68 -2.96 8.38 5.23
N HIS A 69 -3.95 8.11 6.09
CA HIS A 69 -5.27 8.73 6.06
C HIS A 69 -6.05 8.46 4.76
N LEU A 70 -5.77 7.34 4.11
CA LEU A 70 -6.47 6.93 2.90
C LEU A 70 -7.56 5.90 3.22
N LYS A 71 -8.49 5.75 2.28
CA LYS A 71 -9.46 4.65 2.29
C LYS A 71 -9.28 3.82 1.03
N ILE A 72 -9.08 2.53 1.22
CA ILE A 72 -8.92 1.56 0.13
C ILE A 72 -10.11 0.62 0.17
N CYS A 73 -10.89 0.57 -0.90
CA CYS A 73 -12.06 -0.29 -0.95
C CYS A 73 -11.68 -1.77 -1.04
N ASP A 74 -12.70 -2.65 -0.99
CA ASP A 74 -12.49 -4.09 -1.11
C ASP A 74 -11.92 -4.48 -2.49
N ASP A 75 -11.24 -5.61 -2.54
CA ASP A 75 -10.83 -6.28 -3.78
C ASP A 75 -9.89 -5.46 -4.65
N VAL A 76 -8.90 -4.86 -4.01
CA VAL A 76 -7.85 -4.09 -4.69
C VAL A 76 -6.57 -4.93 -4.77
N PHE A 77 -5.92 -4.91 -5.92
CA PHE A 77 -4.59 -5.47 -6.13
C PHE A 77 -3.60 -4.32 -6.37
N VAL A 78 -2.54 -4.29 -5.59
CA VAL A 78 -1.44 -3.31 -5.73
C VAL A 78 -0.21 -4.04 -6.24
N GLY A 79 0.32 -3.62 -7.38
CA GLY A 79 1.52 -4.24 -7.95
C GLY A 79 2.75 -3.99 -7.10
N ALA A 80 3.82 -4.76 -7.35
CA ALA A 80 5.08 -4.60 -6.62
C ALA A 80 5.68 -3.20 -6.83
N HIS A 81 6.37 -2.68 -5.82
CA HIS A 81 7.04 -1.37 -5.86
C HIS A 81 6.11 -0.20 -6.21
N THR A 82 4.84 -0.33 -5.92
CA THR A 82 3.85 0.71 -6.20
C THR A 82 3.59 1.54 -4.96
N LEU A 83 3.51 2.84 -5.10
CA LEU A 83 3.12 3.74 -4.02
C LEU A 83 1.71 4.27 -4.27
N ILE A 84 0.78 3.93 -3.39
CA ILE A 84 -0.59 4.44 -3.43
C ILE A 84 -0.64 5.76 -2.66
N THR A 85 -0.97 6.83 -3.36
CA THR A 85 -0.96 8.19 -2.81
C THR A 85 -2.35 8.79 -2.60
N LYS A 86 -3.39 8.14 -3.11
CA LYS A 86 -4.78 8.60 -3.02
C LYS A 86 -5.69 7.45 -2.66
N SER A 87 -6.81 7.75 -2.05
CA SER A 87 -7.84 6.76 -1.76
C SER A 87 -8.32 6.07 -3.03
N ILE A 88 -8.66 4.79 -2.90
CA ILE A 88 -9.15 3.96 -4.00
C ILE A 88 -10.57 3.56 -3.66
N ASN A 89 -11.52 3.96 -4.50
CA ASN A 89 -12.93 3.68 -4.28
C ASN A 89 -13.54 2.71 -5.31
N LYS A 90 -12.69 2.11 -6.14
CA LYS A 90 -13.13 1.17 -7.17
C LYS A 90 -12.21 -0.05 -7.16
N PRO A 91 -12.75 -1.29 -7.07
CA PRO A 91 -11.95 -2.50 -7.14
C PRO A 91 -11.15 -2.57 -8.43
N GLY A 92 -10.01 -3.23 -8.38
CA GLY A 92 -9.19 -3.43 -9.57
C GLY A 92 -7.71 -3.50 -9.27
N GLN A 93 -6.92 -3.42 -10.31
CA GLN A 93 -5.47 -3.50 -10.25
C GLN A 93 -4.87 -2.10 -10.40
N TYR A 94 -3.96 -1.78 -9.49
CA TYR A 94 -3.28 -0.47 -9.46
C TYR A 94 -1.78 -0.72 -9.46
N ILE A 95 -1.11 -0.23 -10.50
CA ILE A 95 0.31 -0.47 -10.72
C ILE A 95 0.98 0.86 -11.05
N GLY A 96 2.02 1.18 -10.33
CA GLY A 96 2.75 2.42 -10.52
C GLY A 96 4.25 2.20 -10.41
N ILE A 97 4.77 1.28 -11.22
CA ILE A 97 6.21 0.99 -11.25
C ILE A 97 6.80 1.45 -12.56
N MET A 98 8.05 1.91 -12.49
CA MET A 98 8.82 2.31 -13.65
C MET A 98 10.20 1.66 -13.58
N PRO A 99 10.69 1.03 -14.66
CA PRO A 99 12.05 0.49 -14.67
C PRO A 99 13.08 1.59 -14.37
N ALA A 100 14.19 1.23 -13.76
CA ALA A 100 15.25 2.16 -13.45
C ALA A 100 15.80 2.78 -14.72
N GLN A 101 16.10 4.08 -14.66
CA GLN A 101 16.65 4.86 -15.74
C GLN A 101 17.79 5.72 -15.21
N SER A 102 18.57 6.31 -16.12
CA SER A 102 19.47 7.38 -15.70
C SER A 102 18.65 8.55 -15.14
N HIS A 103 19.25 9.35 -14.28
CA HIS A 103 18.53 10.48 -13.69
C HIS A 103 17.98 11.43 -14.75
N SER A 104 18.77 11.72 -15.80
CA SER A 104 18.29 12.64 -16.84
C SER A 104 17.10 12.08 -17.62
N ASP A 105 17.12 10.79 -17.94
CA ASP A 105 16.00 10.15 -18.64
C ASP A 105 14.76 10.09 -17.76
N TRP A 106 14.94 9.77 -16.47
CA TRP A 106 13.84 9.76 -15.53
C TRP A 106 13.19 11.13 -15.39
N ALA A 107 14.00 12.19 -15.32
CA ALA A 107 13.47 13.55 -15.21
C ALA A 107 12.60 13.92 -16.42
N LYS A 108 13.01 13.54 -17.62
CA LYS A 108 12.20 13.75 -18.84
C LYS A 108 10.91 12.95 -18.79
N SER A 109 10.98 11.68 -18.39
CA SER A 109 9.81 10.82 -18.29
C SER A 109 8.82 11.36 -17.26
N SER A 110 9.28 11.83 -16.11
CA SER A 110 8.39 12.34 -15.06
C SER A 110 7.65 13.61 -15.50
N VAL A 111 8.31 14.48 -16.25
CA VAL A 111 7.66 15.68 -16.83
C VAL A 111 6.58 15.29 -17.82
N PHE A 112 6.87 14.33 -18.68
CA PHE A 112 5.91 13.83 -19.67
C PHE A 112 4.65 13.26 -18.99
N ILE A 113 4.83 12.42 -17.97
CA ILE A 113 3.73 11.82 -17.25
C ILE A 113 2.86 12.88 -16.57
N ARG A 114 3.48 13.87 -15.93
CA ARG A 114 2.74 14.96 -15.29
C ARG A 114 1.90 15.76 -16.29
N LYS A 115 2.47 16.07 -17.43
CA LYS A 115 1.76 16.81 -18.48
C LYS A 115 0.57 16.03 -18.99
N ARG A 116 0.75 14.74 -19.22
CA ARG A 116 -0.33 13.87 -19.70
C ARG A 116 -1.50 13.79 -18.73
N ASN A 117 -1.21 13.74 -17.42
CA ASN A 117 -2.24 13.65 -16.39
C ASN A 117 -3.03 14.95 -16.17
N LYS A 118 -2.57 16.06 -16.73
CA LYS A 118 -3.27 17.35 -16.63
C LYS A 118 -4.28 17.55 -17.76
N ASP A 119 -4.18 16.79 -18.80
CA ASP A 119 -5.07 16.84 -19.94
C ASP A 119 -6.24 15.88 -19.74
#